data_3e614d1827d28bbebf2a9fdf2f086112
#
_entry.id   3e614d1827d28bbebf2a9fdf2f086112
#
_cell.length_a   1.000
_cell.length_b   1.000
_cell.length_c   1.000
_cell.angle_alpha   90.00
_cell.angle_beta   90.00
_cell.angle_gamma   90.00
#
_symmetry.space_group_name_H-M   'P 1'
#
loop_
_entity.id
_entity.type
_entity.pdbx_description
1 polymer ?
#
loop_
_entity_poly.entity_id
_entity_poly.type
_entity_poly.pdbx_seq_one_letter_code
_entity_poly.pdbx_strand_id
1 'polypeptide(L)'
;MTKKVDFYFDFASPNAYLSHKVMQSIKERTGAEINYIPVLLGGIFKLTNNKPPMEQFFGVKNKNEYQNIEMQRFIQRHGLDKFQMNPHFPVISLQIIRGAVAADMDGYLEEYLSLIHISEPTRPLYI
;
A
#
# COMPACT_ATOMS: atom_id res chain seq x y z
N MET A 1 27.71 -3.88 5.39
CA MET A 1 27.01 -3.65 4.08
C MET A 1 25.55 -3.33 4.33
N THR A 2 25.10 -2.19 3.85
CA THR A 2 23.71 -1.78 4.00
C THR A 2 22.83 -2.54 3.00
N LYS A 3 21.77 -3.18 3.50
CA LYS A 3 20.78 -3.83 2.62
C LYS A 3 19.83 -2.79 2.07
N LYS A 4 19.44 -2.97 0.82
CA LYS A 4 18.48 -2.11 0.15
C LYS A 4 17.23 -2.92 -0.18
N VAL A 5 16.07 -2.29 0.02
CA VAL A 5 14.77 -2.90 -0.27
C VAL A 5 13.97 -1.95 -1.15
N ASP A 6 13.54 -2.44 -2.29
CA ASP A 6 12.63 -1.72 -3.15
C ASP A 6 11.19 -2.04 -2.74
N PHE A 7 10.46 -1.02 -2.35
CA PHE A 7 9.07 -1.13 -1.94
C PHE A 7 8.17 -0.56 -3.02
N TYR A 8 7.62 -1.45 -3.83
CA TYR A 8 6.66 -1.09 -4.87
C TYR A 8 5.29 -0.91 -4.25
N PHE A 9 4.69 0.25 -4.41
CA PHE A 9 3.43 0.56 -3.73
C PHE A 9 2.42 1.24 -4.64
N ASP A 10 1.15 1.02 -4.34
CA ASP A 10 0.01 1.72 -4.92
C ASP A 10 -0.88 2.20 -3.78
N PHE A 11 -1.29 3.47 -3.80
CA PHE A 11 -2.14 4.06 -2.76
C PHE A 11 -3.51 3.36 -2.64
N ALA A 12 -3.96 2.70 -3.70
CA ALA A 12 -5.21 1.94 -3.66
C ALA A 12 -5.08 0.59 -2.94
N SER A 13 -3.86 0.16 -2.60
CA SER A 13 -3.64 -1.13 -1.95
C SER A 13 -3.67 -1.01 -0.43
N PRO A 14 -4.63 -1.64 0.27
CA PRO A 14 -4.64 -1.68 1.73
C PRO A 14 -3.39 -2.33 2.30
N ASN A 15 -2.89 -3.37 1.66
CA ASN A 15 -1.67 -4.06 2.09
C ASN A 15 -0.44 -3.16 2.00
N ALA A 16 -0.35 -2.35 0.94
CA ALA A 16 0.75 -1.39 0.81
C ALA A 16 0.70 -0.33 1.91
N TYR A 17 -0.50 0.16 2.23
CA TYR A 17 -0.68 1.11 3.34
C TYR A 17 -0.22 0.52 4.68
N LEU A 18 -0.69 -0.69 5.00
CA LEU A 18 -0.33 -1.35 6.25
C LEU A 18 1.18 -1.64 6.33
N SER A 19 1.78 -2.05 5.22
CA SER A 19 3.23 -2.27 5.13
C SER A 19 3.99 -0.96 5.34
N HIS A 20 3.53 0.12 4.71
CA HIS A 20 4.14 1.45 4.88
C HIS A 20 4.16 1.88 6.36
N LYS A 21 3.08 1.60 7.11
CA LYS A 21 2.97 1.97 8.52
C LYS A 21 4.01 1.30 9.42
N VAL A 22 4.52 0.13 9.05
CA VAL A 22 5.54 -0.58 9.83
C VAL A 22 6.94 -0.42 9.25
N MET A 23 7.07 0.24 8.10
CA MET A 23 8.34 0.34 7.37
C MET A 23 9.40 1.09 8.16
N GLN A 24 9.04 2.15 8.88
CA GLN A 24 9.97 2.91 9.69
C GLN A 24 10.57 2.05 10.80
N SER A 25 9.76 1.25 11.48
CA SER A 25 10.21 0.31 12.50
C SER A 25 11.18 -0.74 11.94
N ILE A 26 10.89 -1.24 10.74
CA ILE A 26 11.78 -2.18 10.05
C ILE A 26 13.13 -1.51 9.76
N LYS A 27 13.11 -0.31 9.22
CA LYS A 27 14.31 0.46 8.91
C LYS A 27 15.17 0.68 10.15
N GLU A 28 14.56 1.11 11.26
CA GLU A 28 15.27 1.35 12.53
C GLU A 28 15.91 0.07 13.09
N ARG A 29 15.18 -1.04 13.02
CA ARG A 29 15.62 -2.31 13.59
C ARG A 29 16.69 -3.02 12.76
N THR A 30 16.67 -2.83 11.45
CA THR A 30 17.56 -3.56 10.52
C THR A 30 18.66 -2.70 9.91
N GLY A 31 18.53 -1.39 9.95
CA GLY A 31 19.42 -0.47 9.24
C GLY A 31 19.27 -0.49 7.73
N ALA A 32 18.21 -1.14 7.21
CA ALA A 32 18.00 -1.22 5.77
C ALA A 32 17.58 0.13 5.17
N GLU A 33 18.02 0.36 3.95
CA GLU A 33 17.59 1.48 3.13
C GLU A 33 16.34 1.07 2.35
N ILE A 34 15.25 1.83 2.49
CA ILE A 34 13.99 1.54 1.82
C ILE A 34 13.78 2.52 0.69
N ASN A 35 13.66 2.01 -0.51
CA ASN A 35 13.40 2.80 -1.71
C ASN A 35 11.93 2.63 -2.12
N TYR A 36 11.17 3.71 -2.04
CA TYR A 36 9.74 3.70 -2.40
C TYR A 36 9.58 3.91 -3.90
N ILE A 37 8.89 2.98 -4.56
CA ILE A 37 8.65 3.02 -6.00
C ILE A 37 7.14 3.02 -6.26
N PRO A 38 6.58 4.15 -6.69
CA PRO A 38 5.15 4.20 -7.00
C PRO A 38 4.82 3.42 -8.28
N VAL A 39 3.79 2.60 -8.23
CA VAL A 39 3.33 1.81 -9.37
C VAL A 39 1.80 1.83 -9.46
N LEU A 40 1.27 1.68 -10.65
CA LEU A 40 -0.16 1.49 -10.87
C LEU A 40 -0.45 -0.01 -10.93
N LEU A 41 -0.89 -0.58 -9.81
CA LEU A 41 -1.04 -2.02 -9.66
C LEU A 41 -2.05 -2.62 -10.65
N GLY A 42 -3.19 -1.95 -10.86
CA GLY A 42 -4.18 -2.39 -11.85
C GLY A 42 -3.61 -2.44 -13.27
N GLY A 43 -2.73 -1.51 -13.62
CA GLY A 43 -2.02 -1.52 -14.90
C GLY A 43 -1.07 -2.71 -15.02
N ILE A 44 -0.36 -3.03 -13.93
CA ILE A 44 0.54 -4.19 -13.92
C ILE A 44 -0.25 -5.48 -14.11
N PHE A 45 -1.37 -5.67 -13.42
CA PHE A 45 -2.22 -6.85 -13.62
C PHE A 45 -2.65 -6.98 -15.07
N LYS A 46 -3.09 -5.89 -15.69
CA LYS A 46 -3.53 -5.89 -17.08
C LYS A 46 -2.39 -6.27 -18.04
N LEU A 47 -1.22 -5.68 -17.86
CA LEU A 47 -0.08 -5.90 -18.75
C LEU A 47 0.53 -7.31 -18.59
N THR A 48 0.38 -7.93 -17.44
CA THR A 48 0.93 -9.27 -17.15
C THR A 48 -0.13 -10.37 -17.27
N ASN A 49 -1.33 -10.04 -17.73
CA ASN A 49 -2.45 -10.97 -17.82
C ASN A 49 -2.78 -11.63 -16.47
N ASN A 50 -2.69 -10.86 -15.41
CA ASN A 50 -3.04 -11.28 -14.04
C ASN A 50 -4.32 -10.59 -13.59
N LYS A 51 -4.84 -11.03 -12.46
CA LYS A 51 -6.02 -10.46 -11.81
C LYS A 51 -5.71 -10.07 -10.36
N PRO A 52 -6.43 -9.10 -9.80
CA PRO A 52 -6.32 -8.82 -8.37
C PRO A 52 -6.59 -10.08 -7.54
N PRO A 53 -5.89 -10.27 -6.41
CA PRO A 53 -6.05 -11.49 -5.60
C PRO A 53 -7.49 -11.78 -5.19
N MET A 54 -8.28 -10.74 -4.90
CA MET A 54 -9.67 -10.91 -4.52
C MET A 54 -10.50 -11.59 -5.63
N GLU A 55 -10.26 -11.23 -6.89
CA GLU A 55 -10.91 -11.87 -8.02
C GLU A 55 -10.33 -13.25 -8.30
N GLN A 56 -9.01 -13.36 -8.24
CA GLN A 56 -8.32 -14.61 -8.56
C GLN A 56 -8.70 -15.74 -7.60
N PHE A 57 -8.89 -15.41 -6.33
CA PHE A 57 -9.19 -16.40 -5.29
C PHE A 57 -10.68 -16.45 -4.90
N PHE A 58 -11.54 -15.82 -5.68
CA PHE A 58 -12.97 -15.76 -5.37
C PHE A 58 -13.60 -17.15 -5.19
N GLY A 59 -13.20 -18.12 -6.01
CA GLY A 59 -13.71 -19.49 -5.94
C GLY A 59 -12.98 -20.41 -4.97
N VAL A 60 -11.95 -19.92 -4.28
CA VAL A 60 -11.16 -20.72 -3.35
C VAL A 60 -11.77 -20.62 -1.96
N LYS A 61 -12.23 -21.76 -1.42
CA LYS A 61 -12.90 -21.83 -0.12
C LYS A 61 -12.04 -21.24 0.98
N ASN A 62 -12.60 -20.31 1.75
CA ASN A 62 -12.00 -19.68 2.93
C ASN A 62 -10.77 -18.80 2.65
N LYS A 63 -10.36 -18.62 1.41
CA LYS A 63 -9.14 -17.85 1.11
C LYS A 63 -9.30 -16.38 1.43
N ASN A 64 -10.37 -15.75 0.97
CA ASN A 64 -10.63 -14.33 1.20
C ASN A 64 -10.97 -14.05 2.67
N GLU A 65 -11.72 -14.95 3.30
CA GLU A 65 -12.05 -14.86 4.73
C GLU A 65 -10.79 -14.92 5.59
N TYR A 66 -9.86 -15.82 5.26
CA TYR A 66 -8.59 -15.93 5.96
C TYR A 66 -7.75 -14.67 5.80
N GLN A 67 -7.71 -14.08 4.61
CA GLN A 67 -6.98 -12.82 4.39
C GLN A 67 -7.52 -11.69 5.25
N ASN A 68 -8.82 -11.62 5.45
CA ASN A 68 -9.41 -10.62 6.35
C ASN A 68 -8.97 -10.86 7.80
N ILE A 69 -8.92 -12.10 8.24
CA ILE A 69 -8.42 -12.45 9.59
C ILE A 69 -6.95 -12.05 9.73
N GLU A 70 -6.13 -12.35 8.74
CA GLU A 70 -4.70 -11.98 8.73
C GLU A 70 -4.51 -10.46 8.82
N MET A 71 -5.30 -9.71 8.07
CA MET A 71 -5.27 -8.25 8.09
C MET A 71 -5.61 -7.71 9.49
N GLN A 72 -6.67 -8.24 10.10
CA GLN A 72 -7.06 -7.84 11.46
C GLN A 72 -5.98 -8.15 12.49
N ARG A 73 -5.35 -9.32 12.39
CA ARG A 73 -4.23 -9.69 13.27
C ARG A 73 -3.05 -8.74 13.11
N PHE A 74 -2.74 -8.36 11.88
CA PHE A 74 -1.67 -7.41 11.60
C PHE A 74 -1.97 -6.04 12.22
N ILE A 75 -3.19 -5.54 12.02
CA ILE A 75 -3.65 -4.27 12.59
C ILE A 75 -3.52 -4.27 14.10
N GLN A 76 -4.00 -5.33 14.75
CA GLN A 76 -3.91 -5.47 16.21
C GLN A 76 -2.45 -5.53 16.68
N ARG A 77 -1.65 -6.35 16.02
CA ARG A 77 -0.25 -6.55 16.42
C ARG A 77 0.56 -5.26 16.37
N HIS A 78 0.28 -4.40 15.42
CA HIS A 78 1.04 -3.17 15.20
C HIS A 78 0.33 -1.91 15.70
N GLY A 79 -0.80 -2.06 16.39
CA GLY A 79 -1.53 -0.92 16.97
C GLY A 79 -2.06 0.07 15.94
N LEU A 80 -2.45 -0.40 14.76
CA LEU A 80 -2.93 0.44 13.67
C LEU A 80 -4.44 0.67 13.74
N ASP A 81 -4.93 1.08 14.89
CA ASP A 81 -6.36 1.17 15.21
C ASP A 81 -7.11 2.17 14.34
N LYS A 82 -6.40 3.13 13.77
CA LYS A 82 -7.01 4.17 12.93
C LYS A 82 -7.24 3.70 11.50
N PHE A 83 -6.75 2.53 11.13
CA PHE A 83 -6.96 2.00 9.79
C PHE A 83 -8.44 1.74 9.54
N GLN A 84 -8.93 2.23 8.40
CA GLN A 84 -10.28 1.95 7.92
C GLN A 84 -10.23 1.59 6.45
N MET A 85 -10.92 0.51 6.10
CA MET A 85 -11.05 0.14 4.69
C MET A 85 -11.87 1.19 3.94
N ASN A 86 -11.38 1.61 2.77
CA ASN A 86 -12.11 2.54 1.94
C ASN A 86 -13.42 1.90 1.49
N PRO A 87 -14.59 2.52 1.79
CA PRO A 87 -15.89 1.95 1.39
C PRO A 87 -16.10 1.94 -0.12
N HIS A 88 -15.31 2.68 -0.88
CA HIS A 88 -15.38 2.71 -2.34
C HIS A 88 -14.33 1.81 -3.00
N PHE A 89 -13.67 0.96 -2.23
CA PHE A 89 -12.69 0.00 -2.75
C PHE A 89 -13.34 -0.99 -3.73
N PRO A 90 -12.70 -1.31 -4.87
CA PRO A 90 -11.43 -0.78 -5.36
C PRO A 90 -11.54 0.63 -5.96
N VAL A 91 -10.48 1.43 -5.84
CA VAL A 91 -10.42 2.80 -6.36
C VAL A 91 -9.35 2.94 -7.44
N ILE A 92 -9.52 3.95 -8.29
CA ILE A 92 -8.54 4.28 -9.32
C ILE A 92 -7.55 5.28 -8.73
N SER A 93 -6.28 4.89 -8.64
CA SER A 93 -5.22 5.69 -8.02
C SER A 93 -4.29 6.37 -9.02
N LEU A 94 -4.65 6.37 -10.30
CA LEU A 94 -3.76 6.84 -11.38
C LEU A 94 -3.22 8.25 -11.14
N GLN A 95 -4.07 9.19 -10.75
CA GLN A 95 -3.64 10.58 -10.56
C GLN A 95 -2.74 10.74 -9.35
N ILE A 96 -3.05 10.06 -8.25
CA ILE A 96 -2.19 10.08 -7.06
C ILE A 96 -0.83 9.47 -7.36
N ILE A 97 -0.80 8.36 -8.10
CA ILE A 97 0.45 7.71 -8.50
C ILE A 97 1.27 8.61 -9.43
N ARG A 98 0.63 9.30 -10.36
CA ARG A 98 1.33 10.30 -11.21
C ARG A 98 1.94 11.41 -10.35
N GLY A 99 1.20 11.90 -9.37
CA GLY A 99 1.72 12.88 -8.42
C GLY A 99 2.91 12.35 -7.63
N ALA A 100 2.87 11.09 -7.21
CA ALA A 100 3.97 10.44 -6.51
C ALA A 100 5.21 10.32 -7.38
N VAL A 101 5.07 9.95 -8.65
CA VAL A 101 6.18 9.88 -9.60
C VAL A 101 6.80 11.26 -9.80
N ALA A 102 5.99 12.29 -9.97
CA ALA A 102 6.48 13.67 -10.10
C ALA A 102 7.23 14.11 -8.83
N ALA A 103 6.68 13.81 -7.66
CA ALA A 103 7.31 14.12 -6.39
C ALA A 103 8.66 13.40 -6.23
N ASP A 104 8.73 12.15 -6.65
CA ASP A 104 9.98 11.37 -6.63
C ASP A 104 11.03 11.99 -7.54
N MET A 105 10.65 12.39 -8.75
CA MET A 105 11.55 13.05 -9.71
C MET A 105 12.09 14.38 -9.16
N ASP A 106 11.29 15.12 -8.41
CA ASP A 106 11.65 16.41 -7.84
C ASP A 106 12.25 16.32 -6.43
N GLY A 107 12.39 15.11 -5.88
CA GLY A 107 13.06 14.87 -4.61
C GLY A 107 12.23 15.09 -3.35
N TYR A 108 10.90 15.13 -3.46
CA TYR A 108 10.01 15.31 -2.28
C TYR A 108 8.94 14.22 -2.12
N LEU A 109 9.26 12.99 -2.55
CA LEU A 109 8.33 11.87 -2.43
C LEU A 109 7.92 11.60 -0.97
N GLU A 110 8.85 11.72 -0.03
CA GLU A 110 8.59 11.45 1.38
C GLU A 110 7.53 12.40 1.94
N GLU A 111 7.62 13.68 1.64
CA GLU A 111 6.64 14.68 2.02
C GLU A 111 5.29 14.42 1.36
N TYR A 112 5.29 14.03 0.10
CA TYR A 112 4.08 13.67 -0.63
C TYR A 112 3.36 12.49 0.02
N LEU A 113 4.10 11.43 0.36
CA LEU A 113 3.57 10.27 1.07
C LEU A 113 2.97 10.66 2.42
N SER A 114 3.65 11.51 3.18
CA SER A 114 3.17 12.01 4.46
C SER A 114 1.82 12.69 4.34
N LEU A 115 1.66 13.57 3.36
CA LEU A 115 0.42 14.32 3.17
C LEU A 115 -0.75 13.41 2.80
N ILE A 116 -0.53 12.45 1.91
CA ILE A 116 -1.56 11.50 1.49
C ILE A 116 -1.98 10.60 2.66
N HIS A 117 -1.04 10.07 3.41
CA HIS A 117 -1.33 9.14 4.51
C HIS A 117 -1.86 9.83 5.77
N ILE A 118 -1.61 11.12 5.96
CA ILE A 118 -2.20 11.89 7.06
C ILE A 118 -3.72 12.02 6.88
N SER A 119 -4.20 12.14 5.65
CA SER A 119 -5.63 12.25 5.39
C SER A 119 -6.39 10.94 5.56
N GLU A 120 -5.70 9.82 5.59
CA GLU A 120 -6.25 8.53 5.99
C GLU A 120 -6.24 8.44 7.52
N PRO A 121 -7.04 7.65 8.12
CA PRO A 121 -8.13 6.81 7.62
C PRO A 121 -9.48 7.52 7.61
N THR A 122 -9.50 8.80 7.86
CA THR A 122 -10.74 9.58 7.97
C THR A 122 -11.32 9.98 6.62
N ARG A 123 -10.52 9.90 5.56
CA ARG A 123 -10.94 10.21 4.20
C ARG A 123 -10.61 9.05 3.27
N PRO A 124 -11.57 8.62 2.44
CA PRO A 124 -11.28 7.60 1.44
C PRO A 124 -10.26 8.11 0.42
N LEU A 125 -9.36 7.23 -0.02
CA LEU A 125 -8.47 7.50 -1.13
C LEU A 125 -9.23 7.31 -2.44
N TYR A 126 -9.89 8.34 -2.90
CA TYR A 126 -10.49 8.35 -4.22
C TYR A 126 -10.19 9.66 -4.91
N ILE A 127 -10.22 9.60 -6.17
CA ILE A 127 -9.89 10.73 -7.02
C ILE A 127 -11.10 11.08 -7.87
#